data_83935318e79e65974b8aa31ce5af3d7c
#
_entry.id   83935318e79e65974b8aa31ce5af3d7c
#
_cell.length_a   1.000
_cell.length_b   1.000
_cell.length_c   1.000
_cell.angle_alpha   90.00
_cell.angle_beta   90.00
_cell.angle_gamma   90.00
#
_symmetry.space_group_name_H-M   'P 1'
#
loop_
_entity.id
_entity.type
_entity.pdbx_description
1 polymer ?
#
loop_
_entity_poly.entity_id
_entity_poly.type
_entity_poly.pdbx_seq_one_letter_code
_entity_poly.pdbx_strand_id
1 'polypeptide(L)'
;NIFEAILFKQKMIEVSNSVPLIEYFFLAGMQISIGDYKSCLKNAKKYKSSPMADERFLVNIDRMIQNCVFAINNIKDSIEFKPFNLGPEINSEMPEYFPSLTADDSTLLFTRRVNDRRAAFGGKQEDIYVSKRSSNLWGPSYKVSSKINTEFNEGAPTFSTDGQYIIFVGCETGSKGDYEYGDGRKGYGSCDLFYS
;
A
#
# COMPACT_ATOMS: atom_id res chain seq x y z
N ASN A 1 -20.01 8.71 4.43
CA ASN A 1 -20.03 7.30 4.01
C ASN A 1 -20.19 7.21 2.50
N ILE A 2 -19.33 6.44 1.81
CA ILE A 2 -19.34 6.32 0.33
C ILE A 2 -20.64 5.69 -0.20
N PHE A 3 -21.21 4.74 0.54
CA PHE A 3 -22.48 4.09 0.15
C PHE A 3 -23.64 5.08 0.12
N GLU A 4 -23.74 5.95 1.10
CA GLU A 4 -24.76 7.01 1.14
C GLU A 4 -24.57 8.01 -0.01
N ALA A 5 -23.30 8.37 -0.30
CA ALA A 5 -22.98 9.26 -1.42
C ALA A 5 -23.40 8.66 -2.77
N ILE A 6 -23.18 7.34 -2.97
CA ILE A 6 -23.61 6.62 -4.17
C ILE A 6 -25.14 6.65 -4.29
N LEU A 7 -25.86 6.29 -3.21
CA LEU A 7 -27.33 6.29 -3.20
C LEU A 7 -27.92 7.68 -3.49
N PHE A 8 -27.36 8.70 -2.85
CA PHE A 8 -27.78 10.08 -3.09
C PHE A 8 -27.56 10.50 -4.55
N LYS A 9 -26.39 10.20 -5.11
CA LYS A 9 -26.08 10.52 -6.50
C LYS A 9 -26.93 9.74 -7.50
N GLN A 10 -27.21 8.48 -7.25
CA GLN A 10 -28.14 7.68 -8.06
C GLN A 10 -29.54 8.31 -8.06
N LYS A 11 -30.06 8.64 -6.86
CA LYS A 11 -31.37 9.26 -6.74
C LYS A 11 -31.43 10.64 -7.41
N MET A 12 -30.38 11.44 -7.29
CA MET A 12 -30.27 12.73 -7.99
C MET A 12 -30.35 12.53 -9.51
N ILE A 13 -29.65 11.53 -10.05
CA ILE A 13 -29.69 11.20 -11.48
C ILE A 13 -31.08 10.73 -11.94
N GLU A 14 -31.82 9.97 -11.10
CA GLU A 14 -33.16 9.46 -11.40
C GLU A 14 -34.22 10.55 -11.43
N VAL A 15 -34.15 11.52 -10.52
CA VAL A 15 -35.18 12.55 -10.39
C VAL A 15 -34.90 13.82 -11.20
N SER A 16 -33.70 13.97 -11.71
CA SER A 16 -33.33 15.17 -12.45
C SER A 16 -33.77 15.12 -13.90
N ASN A 17 -34.42 16.18 -14.40
CA ASN A 17 -34.77 16.33 -15.80
C ASN A 17 -33.55 16.59 -16.71
N SER A 18 -32.45 17.02 -16.15
CA SER A 18 -31.19 17.28 -16.88
C SER A 18 -30.02 16.90 -15.98
N VAL A 19 -29.33 15.82 -16.31
CA VAL A 19 -28.16 15.31 -15.57
C VAL A 19 -26.91 15.71 -16.33
N PRO A 20 -25.99 16.48 -15.70
CA PRO A 20 -24.68 16.74 -16.30
C PRO A 20 -23.94 15.43 -16.55
N LEU A 21 -23.36 15.29 -17.73
CA LEU A 21 -22.70 14.05 -18.16
C LEU A 21 -21.58 13.62 -17.18
N ILE A 22 -20.86 14.58 -16.61
CA ILE A 22 -19.78 14.33 -15.63
C ILE A 22 -20.25 13.56 -14.39
N GLU A 23 -21.52 13.60 -14.04
CA GLU A 23 -22.05 12.86 -12.89
C GLU A 23 -21.93 11.35 -13.06
N TYR A 24 -22.03 10.86 -14.31
CA TYR A 24 -21.83 9.43 -14.61
C TYR A 24 -20.38 9.02 -14.43
N PHE A 25 -19.41 9.91 -14.72
CA PHE A 25 -18.00 9.67 -14.43
C PHE A 25 -17.74 9.53 -12.92
N PHE A 26 -18.23 10.47 -12.13
CA PHE A 26 -18.05 10.43 -10.68
C PHE A 26 -18.75 9.24 -10.04
N LEU A 27 -19.97 8.93 -10.50
CA LEU A 27 -20.71 7.77 -10.00
C LEU A 27 -19.96 6.46 -10.34
N ALA A 28 -19.44 6.30 -11.55
CA ALA A 28 -18.63 5.15 -11.93
C ALA A 28 -17.37 5.01 -11.05
N GLY A 29 -16.67 6.12 -10.75
CA GLY A 29 -15.52 6.15 -9.86
C GLY A 29 -15.85 5.70 -8.42
N MET A 30 -16.99 6.13 -7.88
CA MET A 30 -17.44 5.67 -6.57
C MET A 30 -17.84 4.19 -6.57
N GLN A 31 -18.52 3.73 -7.63
CA GLN A 31 -18.96 2.34 -7.73
C GLN A 31 -17.80 1.35 -7.86
N ILE A 32 -16.76 1.68 -8.64
CA ILE A 32 -15.59 0.80 -8.74
C ILE A 32 -14.85 0.68 -7.41
N SER A 33 -14.82 1.74 -6.60
CA SER A 33 -14.13 1.72 -5.30
C SER A 33 -14.80 0.84 -4.25
N ILE A 34 -16.08 0.47 -4.45
CA ILE A 34 -16.83 -0.46 -3.59
C ILE A 34 -17.03 -1.84 -4.23
N GLY A 35 -16.42 -2.09 -5.40
CA GLY A 35 -16.54 -3.35 -6.11
C GLY A 35 -17.84 -3.55 -6.90
N ASP A 36 -18.67 -2.52 -7.05
CA ASP A 36 -19.87 -2.58 -7.91
C ASP A 36 -19.47 -2.39 -9.39
N TYR A 37 -18.79 -3.39 -9.91
CA TYR A 37 -18.23 -3.37 -11.25
C TYR A 37 -19.29 -3.30 -12.36
N LYS A 38 -20.47 -3.89 -12.13
CA LYS A 38 -21.57 -3.88 -13.13
C LYS A 38 -22.13 -2.48 -13.31
N SER A 39 -22.44 -1.79 -12.21
CA SER A 39 -22.98 -0.43 -12.26
C SER A 39 -21.92 0.56 -12.74
N CYS A 40 -20.67 0.40 -12.30
CA CYS A 40 -19.54 1.19 -12.81
C CYS A 40 -19.43 1.06 -14.34
N LEU A 41 -19.42 -0.17 -14.86
CA LEU A 41 -19.31 -0.43 -16.30
C LEU A 41 -20.44 0.24 -17.11
N LYS A 42 -21.68 0.18 -16.59
CA LYS A 42 -22.83 0.83 -17.19
C LYS A 42 -22.65 2.35 -17.27
N ASN A 43 -22.27 2.98 -16.17
CA ASN A 43 -22.11 4.43 -16.10
C ASN A 43 -20.90 4.93 -16.87
N ALA A 44 -19.78 4.21 -16.81
CA ALA A 44 -18.58 4.52 -17.58
C ALA A 44 -18.85 4.45 -19.11
N LYS A 45 -19.54 3.42 -19.58
CA LYS A 45 -19.95 3.32 -21.00
C LYS A 45 -20.89 4.43 -21.38
N LYS A 46 -21.86 4.81 -20.51
CA LYS A 46 -22.78 5.92 -20.77
C LYS A 46 -22.03 7.24 -20.94
N TYR A 47 -21.02 7.51 -20.09
CA TYR A 47 -20.17 8.66 -20.25
C TYR A 47 -19.41 8.62 -21.57
N LYS A 48 -18.71 7.52 -21.86
CA LYS A 48 -17.87 7.37 -23.05
C LYS A 48 -18.63 7.50 -24.36
N SER A 49 -19.85 6.99 -24.42
CA SER A 49 -20.68 7.00 -25.64
C SER A 49 -21.27 8.36 -26.00
N SER A 50 -21.17 9.33 -25.12
CA SER A 50 -21.70 10.67 -25.37
C SER A 50 -20.77 11.49 -26.25
N PRO A 51 -21.26 12.16 -27.28
CA PRO A 51 -20.46 13.11 -28.07
C PRO A 51 -19.99 14.33 -27.25
N MET A 52 -20.54 14.54 -26.06
CA MET A 52 -20.16 15.61 -25.13
C MET A 52 -19.14 15.14 -24.08
N ALA A 53 -18.59 13.93 -24.22
CA ALA A 53 -17.57 13.43 -23.29
C ALA A 53 -16.30 14.27 -23.40
N ASP A 54 -15.83 14.74 -22.25
CA ASP A 54 -14.58 15.50 -22.16
C ASP A 54 -13.40 14.54 -22.32
N GLU A 55 -12.56 14.81 -23.31
CA GLU A 55 -11.38 14.00 -23.67
C GLU A 55 -10.41 13.81 -22.49
N ARG A 56 -10.33 14.78 -21.58
CA ARG A 56 -9.47 14.73 -20.39
C ARG A 56 -9.78 13.52 -19.49
N PHE A 57 -11.01 13.03 -19.50
CA PHE A 57 -11.45 11.90 -18.67
C PHE A 57 -11.49 10.56 -19.42
N LEU A 58 -11.34 10.55 -20.74
CA LEU A 58 -11.47 9.33 -21.55
C LEU A 58 -10.46 8.25 -21.17
N VAL A 59 -9.22 8.61 -20.87
CA VAL A 59 -8.19 7.64 -20.42
C VAL A 59 -8.60 6.95 -19.12
N ASN A 60 -9.15 7.71 -18.16
CA ASN A 60 -9.63 7.16 -16.89
C ASN A 60 -10.87 6.29 -17.08
N ILE A 61 -11.79 6.70 -17.93
CA ILE A 61 -13.00 5.93 -18.29
C ILE A 61 -12.61 4.60 -18.93
N ASP A 62 -11.67 4.60 -19.87
CA ASP A 62 -11.22 3.39 -20.54
C ASP A 62 -10.58 2.41 -19.54
N ARG A 63 -9.77 2.91 -18.62
CA ARG A 63 -9.22 2.11 -17.52
C ARG A 63 -10.31 1.53 -16.63
N MET A 64 -11.31 2.33 -16.24
CA MET A 64 -12.45 1.85 -15.46
C MET A 64 -13.21 0.74 -16.19
N ILE A 65 -13.48 0.92 -17.48
CA ILE A 65 -14.16 -0.09 -18.32
C ILE A 65 -13.35 -1.39 -18.36
N GLN A 66 -12.04 -1.32 -18.64
CA GLN A 66 -11.15 -2.48 -18.67
C GLN A 66 -11.12 -3.21 -17.33
N ASN A 67 -10.94 -2.48 -16.23
CA ASN A 67 -10.92 -3.06 -14.88
C ASN A 67 -12.27 -3.72 -14.53
N CYS A 68 -13.40 -3.09 -14.86
CA CYS A 68 -14.71 -3.66 -14.61
C CYS A 68 -14.94 -4.94 -15.44
N VAL A 69 -14.57 -4.94 -16.72
CA VAL A 69 -14.68 -6.12 -17.59
C VAL A 69 -13.83 -7.26 -17.05
N PHE A 70 -12.58 -6.97 -16.68
CA PHE A 70 -11.69 -7.96 -16.08
C PHE A 70 -12.29 -8.53 -14.78
N ALA A 71 -12.72 -7.66 -13.85
CA ALA A 71 -13.29 -8.10 -12.59
C ALA A 71 -14.56 -8.95 -12.78
N ILE A 72 -15.50 -8.52 -13.64
CA ILE A 72 -16.74 -9.26 -13.91
C ILE A 72 -16.46 -10.65 -14.48
N ASN A 73 -15.46 -10.77 -15.36
CA ASN A 73 -15.12 -12.05 -15.99
C ASN A 73 -14.40 -13.02 -15.03
N ASN A 74 -13.64 -12.49 -14.08
CA ASN A 74 -12.79 -13.31 -13.20
C ASN A 74 -13.33 -13.49 -11.78
N ILE A 75 -14.40 -12.77 -11.38
CA ILE A 75 -14.94 -12.87 -10.02
C ILE A 75 -15.45 -14.29 -9.68
N LYS A 76 -15.90 -15.04 -10.69
CA LYS A 76 -16.34 -16.44 -10.54
C LYS A 76 -15.20 -17.39 -10.22
N ASP A 77 -13.98 -17.03 -10.62
CA ASP A 77 -12.77 -17.82 -10.42
C ASP A 77 -11.98 -17.29 -9.18
N SER A 78 -12.61 -16.42 -8.38
CA SER A 78 -12.00 -15.90 -7.16
C SER A 78 -11.79 -17.02 -6.14
N ILE A 79 -10.59 -17.05 -5.53
CA ILE A 79 -10.32 -17.92 -4.39
C ILE A 79 -10.74 -17.21 -3.10
N GLU A 80 -11.12 -18.03 -2.12
CA GLU A 80 -11.44 -17.51 -0.81
C GLU A 80 -10.19 -16.83 -0.19
N PHE A 81 -10.32 -15.56 0.17
CA PHE A 81 -9.26 -14.79 0.80
C PHE A 81 -9.64 -14.53 2.26
N LYS A 82 -9.04 -15.31 3.16
CA LYS A 82 -9.21 -15.17 4.62
C LYS A 82 -7.87 -14.87 5.27
N PRO A 83 -7.42 -13.61 5.29
CA PRO A 83 -6.16 -13.27 5.94
C PRO A 83 -6.26 -13.48 7.45
N PHE A 84 -5.21 -14.05 8.03
CA PHE A 84 -5.04 -14.18 9.47
C PHE A 84 -4.06 -13.12 9.98
N ASN A 85 -4.43 -12.46 11.08
CA ASN A 85 -3.52 -11.59 11.80
C ASN A 85 -2.42 -12.45 12.45
N LEU A 86 -1.16 -12.05 12.31
CA LEU A 86 -0.01 -12.80 12.85
C LEU A 86 0.12 -12.75 14.38
N GLY A 87 -0.75 -12.01 15.03
CA GLY A 87 -0.79 -11.93 16.50
C GLY A 87 0.11 -10.84 17.09
N PRO A 88 0.06 -10.69 18.42
CA PRO A 88 0.72 -9.59 19.13
C PRO A 88 2.25 -9.69 19.16
N GLU A 89 2.80 -10.86 18.88
CA GLU A 89 4.25 -11.06 18.78
C GLU A 89 4.85 -10.32 17.55
N ILE A 90 4.04 -10.16 16.51
CA ILE A 90 4.41 -9.49 15.26
C ILE A 90 3.75 -8.11 15.18
N ASN A 91 2.45 -8.03 15.41
CA ASN A 91 1.69 -6.79 15.26
C ASN A 91 1.62 -6.02 16.56
N SER A 92 1.84 -4.71 16.51
CA SER A 92 1.74 -3.79 17.62
C SER A 92 0.62 -2.75 17.39
N GLU A 93 0.52 -1.74 18.24
CA GLU A 93 -0.35 -0.58 17.98
C GLU A 93 0.21 0.36 16.90
N MET A 94 1.47 0.14 16.49
CA MET A 94 2.14 0.91 15.46
C MET A 94 2.01 0.21 14.10
N PRO A 95 2.14 0.94 12.98
CA PRO A 95 2.11 0.32 11.66
C PRO A 95 3.28 -0.64 11.41
N GLU A 96 2.98 -1.84 10.91
CA GLU A 96 3.93 -2.82 10.37
C GLU A 96 3.68 -3.04 8.87
N TYR A 97 4.74 -3.11 8.08
CA TYR A 97 4.68 -3.26 6.62
C TYR A 97 5.98 -3.81 6.03
N PHE A 98 5.97 -4.08 4.72
CA PHE A 98 7.08 -4.67 3.98
C PHE A 98 7.63 -5.96 4.59
N PRO A 99 6.78 -7.00 4.76
CA PRO A 99 7.23 -8.28 5.27
C PRO A 99 8.09 -9.02 4.25
N SER A 100 9.15 -9.68 4.72
CA SER A 100 9.99 -10.58 3.95
C SER A 100 10.28 -11.83 4.77
N LEU A 101 10.12 -13.01 4.15
CA LEU A 101 10.35 -14.31 4.77
C LEU A 101 11.61 -14.95 4.20
N THR A 102 12.34 -15.71 5.01
CA THR A 102 13.33 -16.67 4.53
C THR A 102 12.67 -17.79 3.73
N ALA A 103 13.41 -18.44 2.84
CA ALA A 103 12.91 -19.50 1.98
C ALA A 103 12.34 -20.72 2.74
N ASP A 104 12.77 -20.91 3.98
CA ASP A 104 12.30 -21.97 4.89
C ASP A 104 11.14 -21.54 5.82
N ASP A 105 10.61 -20.33 5.61
CA ASP A 105 9.55 -19.71 6.42
C ASP A 105 9.87 -19.59 7.92
N SER A 106 11.14 -19.69 8.31
CA SER A 106 11.56 -19.68 9.72
C SER A 106 11.79 -18.29 10.29
N THR A 107 12.08 -17.31 9.45
CA THR A 107 12.42 -15.95 9.87
C THR A 107 11.65 -14.91 9.07
N LEU A 108 11.00 -13.98 9.77
CA LEU A 108 10.27 -12.86 9.21
C LEU A 108 11.00 -11.57 9.53
N LEU A 109 11.35 -10.81 8.50
CA LEU A 109 11.73 -9.40 8.60
C LEU A 109 10.55 -8.52 8.23
N PHE A 110 10.44 -7.37 8.84
CA PHE A 110 9.43 -6.36 8.49
C PHE A 110 9.85 -4.98 8.99
N THR A 111 9.24 -3.96 8.43
CA THR A 111 9.40 -2.59 8.91
C THR A 111 8.32 -2.30 9.94
N ARG A 112 8.70 -1.69 11.06
CA ARG A 112 7.77 -1.13 12.05
C ARG A 112 8.05 0.35 12.25
N ARG A 113 7.01 1.16 12.21
CA ARG A 113 7.11 2.54 12.66
C ARG A 113 7.19 2.56 14.18
N VAL A 114 8.12 3.30 14.73
CA VAL A 114 8.32 3.39 16.18
C VAL A 114 8.36 4.85 16.64
N ASN A 115 8.06 5.09 17.92
CA ASN A 115 8.34 6.35 18.56
C ASN A 115 9.78 6.30 19.09
N ASP A 116 10.63 7.17 18.59
CA ASP A 116 11.99 7.34 19.11
C ASP A 116 12.29 8.82 19.28
N ARG A 117 12.74 9.22 20.47
CA ARG A 117 13.07 10.63 20.77
C ARG A 117 14.25 11.16 19.97
N ARG A 118 15.09 10.26 19.44
CA ARG A 118 16.25 10.60 18.59
C ARG A 118 15.87 10.79 17.14
N ALA A 119 14.68 10.34 16.76
CA ALA A 119 14.22 10.40 15.37
C ALA A 119 14.21 11.84 14.85
N ALA A 120 14.79 12.02 13.68
CA ALA A 120 14.94 13.32 13.02
C ALA A 120 13.60 13.98 12.67
N PHE A 121 12.54 13.21 12.49
CA PHE A 121 11.23 13.66 12.03
C PHE A 121 10.13 13.42 13.07
N GLY A 122 9.92 14.39 13.95
CA GLY A 122 8.75 14.40 14.82
C GLY A 122 8.66 13.25 15.83
N GLY A 123 9.78 12.66 16.21
CA GLY A 123 9.85 11.57 17.18
C GLY A 123 9.32 10.23 16.66
N LYS A 124 9.19 10.07 15.33
CA LYS A 124 8.80 8.80 14.68
C LYS A 124 9.86 8.40 13.68
N GLN A 125 10.20 7.14 13.67
CA GLN A 125 11.11 6.54 12.67
C GLN A 125 10.63 5.16 12.28
N GLU A 126 11.23 4.63 11.23
CA GLU A 126 11.00 3.30 10.70
C GLU A 126 12.23 2.44 10.99
N ASP A 127 12.00 1.30 11.65
CA ASP A 127 13.04 0.34 11.99
C ASP A 127 12.71 -1.03 11.42
N ILE A 128 13.74 -1.80 11.11
CA ILE A 128 13.61 -3.19 10.68
C ILE A 128 13.54 -4.09 11.93
N TYR A 129 12.50 -4.90 11.98
CA TYR A 129 12.27 -5.90 13.02
C TYR A 129 12.40 -7.29 12.45
N VAL A 130 12.73 -8.22 13.33
CA VAL A 130 12.83 -9.64 13.02
C VAL A 130 12.06 -10.46 14.04
N SER A 131 11.40 -11.51 13.57
CA SER A 131 10.85 -12.57 14.40
C SER A 131 11.24 -13.93 13.86
N LYS A 132 11.41 -14.89 14.75
CA LYS A 132 11.68 -16.28 14.39
C LYS A 132 10.49 -17.16 14.71
N ARG A 133 10.25 -18.12 13.84
CA ARG A 133 9.16 -19.09 13.95
C ARG A 133 9.67 -20.37 14.60
N SER A 134 8.93 -20.86 15.59
CA SER A 134 9.17 -22.17 16.21
C SER A 134 7.84 -22.88 16.36
N SER A 135 7.80 -24.16 15.98
CA SER A 135 6.58 -25.00 16.08
C SER A 135 5.32 -24.32 15.50
N ASN A 136 5.46 -23.68 14.33
CA ASN A 136 4.41 -22.93 13.64
C ASN A 136 3.90 -21.65 14.35
N LEU A 137 4.54 -21.20 15.40
CA LEU A 137 4.22 -19.96 16.12
C LEU A 137 5.36 -18.94 15.93
N TRP A 138 4.98 -17.70 15.71
CA TRP A 138 5.94 -16.59 15.71
C TRP A 138 6.32 -16.23 17.15
N GLY A 139 7.61 -16.07 17.38
CA GLY A 139 8.12 -15.55 18.64
C GLY A 139 8.09 -14.02 18.69
N PRO A 140 8.40 -13.43 19.85
CA PRO A 140 8.46 -11.99 20.02
C PRO A 140 9.39 -11.33 19.00
N SER A 141 8.90 -10.27 18.36
CA SER A 141 9.70 -9.50 17.43
C SER A 141 10.66 -8.55 18.14
N TYR A 142 11.85 -8.38 17.60
CA TYR A 142 12.88 -7.49 18.12
C TYR A 142 13.57 -6.73 16.99
N LYS A 143 14.15 -5.57 17.32
CA LYS A 143 14.94 -4.78 16.37
C LYS A 143 16.13 -5.60 15.88
N VAL A 144 16.44 -5.53 14.60
CA VAL A 144 17.72 -6.05 14.09
C VAL A 144 18.88 -5.22 14.66
N SER A 145 20.10 -5.51 14.25
CA SER A 145 21.31 -4.83 14.74
C SER A 145 21.19 -3.30 14.74
N SER A 146 21.78 -2.65 15.76
CA SER A 146 21.95 -1.19 15.80
C SER A 146 22.85 -0.63 14.68
N LYS A 147 23.59 -1.50 13.99
CA LYS A 147 24.33 -1.13 12.77
C LYS A 147 23.44 -1.03 11.54
N ILE A 148 22.22 -1.58 11.61
CA ILE A 148 21.23 -1.49 10.55
C ILE A 148 20.20 -0.42 10.91
N ASN A 149 19.56 -0.55 12.09
CA ASN A 149 18.64 0.45 12.61
C ASN A 149 19.42 1.57 13.29
N THR A 150 19.34 2.76 12.74
CA THR A 150 19.99 3.97 13.26
C THR A 150 18.97 4.93 13.89
N GLU A 151 19.29 6.19 13.96
CA GLU A 151 18.36 7.27 14.35
C GLU A 151 17.54 7.79 13.15
N PHE A 152 17.75 7.21 11.97
CA PHE A 152 17.06 7.53 10.72
C PHE A 152 16.04 6.45 10.37
N ASN A 153 15.48 6.52 9.17
CA ASN A 153 14.51 5.54 8.71
C ASN A 153 15.21 4.41 7.96
N GLU A 154 15.02 3.20 8.44
CA GLU A 154 15.39 1.97 7.75
C GLU A 154 14.18 1.09 7.55
N GLY A 155 14.01 0.56 6.33
CA GLY A 155 12.82 -0.26 6.05
C GLY A 155 12.91 -1.06 4.77
N ALA A 156 11.78 -1.64 4.39
CA ALA A 156 11.61 -2.46 3.20
C ALA A 156 12.70 -3.55 3.04
N PRO A 157 12.96 -4.36 4.08
CA PRO A 157 14.00 -5.38 4.02
C PRO A 157 13.61 -6.54 3.11
N THR A 158 14.61 -7.14 2.46
CA THR A 158 14.47 -8.43 1.78
C THR A 158 15.68 -9.29 2.05
N PHE A 159 15.49 -10.62 2.07
CA PHE A 159 16.59 -11.57 2.18
C PHE A 159 17.19 -11.90 0.81
N SER A 160 18.50 -12.21 0.80
CA SER A 160 19.07 -13.00 -0.27
C SER A 160 18.47 -14.42 -0.26
N THR A 161 18.54 -15.12 -1.39
CA THR A 161 17.96 -16.47 -1.51
C THR A 161 18.54 -17.47 -0.50
N ASP A 162 19.82 -17.29 -0.12
CA ASP A 162 20.51 -18.12 0.86
C ASP A 162 20.31 -17.64 2.32
N GLY A 163 19.60 -16.51 2.51
CA GLY A 163 19.33 -15.93 3.83
C GLY A 163 20.54 -15.31 4.55
N GLN A 164 21.68 -15.17 3.86
CA GLN A 164 22.90 -14.65 4.47
C GLN A 164 23.01 -13.14 4.45
N TYR A 165 22.31 -12.49 3.53
CA TYR A 165 22.33 -11.05 3.36
C TYR A 165 20.91 -10.50 3.43
N ILE A 166 20.82 -9.27 3.90
CA ILE A 166 19.61 -8.46 3.75
C ILE A 166 19.91 -7.25 2.87
N ILE A 167 18.96 -6.90 2.01
CA ILE A 167 18.94 -5.64 1.28
C ILE A 167 17.81 -4.82 1.88
N PHE A 168 18.07 -3.55 2.15
CA PHE A 168 17.09 -2.67 2.80
C PHE A 168 17.23 -1.24 2.31
N VAL A 169 16.21 -0.43 2.55
CA VAL A 169 16.22 1.00 2.30
C VAL A 169 16.71 1.72 3.55
N GLY A 170 17.67 2.63 3.40
CA GLY A 170 17.99 3.64 4.39
C GLY A 170 17.66 5.03 3.84
N CYS A 171 17.10 5.90 4.66
CA CYS A 171 16.76 7.26 4.25
C CYS A 171 17.53 8.28 5.09
N GLU A 172 17.98 9.37 4.44
CA GLU A 172 18.68 10.46 5.06
C GLU A 172 17.75 11.38 5.89
N THR A 173 18.34 12.29 6.65
CA THR A 173 17.61 13.26 7.49
C THR A 173 16.99 14.43 6.75
N GLY A 174 17.24 14.59 5.46
CA GLY A 174 16.80 15.75 4.68
C GLY A 174 17.57 17.03 4.96
N SER A 175 18.71 16.98 5.64
CA SER A 175 19.64 18.10 5.76
C SER A 175 20.38 18.29 4.45
N LYS A 176 20.23 19.45 3.82
CA LYS A 176 20.77 19.73 2.49
C LYS A 176 22.27 19.39 2.38
N GLY A 177 22.59 18.39 1.59
CA GLY A 177 23.91 18.17 1.00
C GLY A 177 24.81 17.16 1.67
N ASP A 178 24.54 16.72 2.88
CA ASP A 178 25.25 15.64 3.55
C ASP A 178 24.34 14.42 3.61
N TYR A 179 24.38 13.58 2.58
CA TYR A 179 23.60 12.34 2.51
C TYR A 179 24.08 11.33 3.56
N GLU A 180 23.82 11.64 4.84
CA GLU A 180 24.10 10.77 5.97
C GLU A 180 22.92 9.87 6.29
N TYR A 181 23.17 8.57 6.38
CA TYR A 181 22.19 7.53 6.62
C TYR A 181 22.45 6.79 7.95
N GLY A 182 23.22 7.40 8.83
CA GLY A 182 23.68 6.79 10.08
C GLY A 182 24.80 5.77 9.91
N ASP A 183 25.52 5.50 10.99
CA ASP A 183 26.64 4.53 11.08
C ASP A 183 27.71 4.71 9.98
N GLY A 184 27.95 5.98 9.54
CA GLY A 184 28.94 6.30 8.50
C GLY A 184 28.55 5.90 7.08
N ARG A 185 27.32 5.45 6.86
CA ARG A 185 26.78 5.13 5.54
C ARG A 185 26.63 6.39 4.69
N LYS A 186 26.99 6.28 3.43
CA LYS A 186 26.83 7.35 2.43
C LYS A 186 25.95 6.87 1.29
N GLY A 187 25.15 7.77 0.72
CA GLY A 187 24.28 7.50 -0.40
C GLY A 187 24.30 8.59 -1.45
N TYR A 188 23.35 8.56 -2.36
CA TYR A 188 23.26 9.43 -3.53
C TYR A 188 21.98 10.25 -3.58
N GLY A 189 20.99 9.96 -2.73
CA GLY A 189 19.70 10.60 -2.75
C GLY A 189 19.05 10.65 -1.38
N SER A 190 17.74 10.87 -1.33
CA SER A 190 16.99 10.93 -0.08
C SER A 190 16.79 9.56 0.57
N CYS A 191 16.71 8.49 -0.22
CA CYS A 191 16.64 7.10 0.22
C CYS A 191 17.41 6.23 -0.75
N ASP A 192 18.25 5.35 -0.24
CA ASP A 192 19.10 4.45 -1.03
C ASP A 192 19.02 3.00 -0.55
N LEU A 193 19.45 2.07 -1.40
CA LEU A 193 19.55 0.66 -1.06
C LEU A 193 20.90 0.35 -0.44
N PHE A 194 20.84 -0.36 0.69
CA PHE A 194 22.00 -0.88 1.40
C PHE A 194 21.91 -2.40 1.54
N TYR A 195 23.04 -3.04 1.74
CA TYR A 195 23.08 -4.47 2.09
C TYR A 195 23.94 -4.70 3.34
N SER A 196 23.63 -5.73 4.06
CA SER A 196 24.37 -6.15 5.26
C SER A 196 24.40 -7.67 5.36
#